data_316af2a30e1e5e66650d4017dc807f4c
#
_entry.id   316af2a30e1e5e66650d4017dc807f4c
#
_cell.length_a   1.000
_cell.length_b   1.000
_cell.length_c   1.000
_cell.angle_alpha   90.00
_cell.angle_beta   90.00
_cell.angle_gamma   90.00
#
_symmetry.space_group_name_H-M   'P 1'
#
loop_
_entity.id
_entity.type
_entity.pdbx_description
1 polymer ?
#
loop_
_entity_poly.entity_id
_entity_poly.type
_entity_poly.pdbx_seq_one_letter_code
_entity_poly.pdbx_strand_id
1 'polypeptide(L)'
;MKIALAQINPIVGDLSGNARLIEDAVKLAAADSPDLIVFSELVICGYPPRDLLVRDGFVEACDAAIDALAQTLKGQPAVLVGHPTTRDVPDGRMANAASLLFDGKVCLLYTSDAADE
;
A
#
# COMPACT_ATOMS: atom_id res chain seq x y z
N MET A 1 -5.31 16.49 -15.08
CA MET A 1 -4.69 15.31 -14.41
C MET A 1 -5.45 14.06 -14.79
N LYS A 2 -4.74 13.01 -15.16
CA LYS A 2 -5.34 11.71 -15.46
C LYS A 2 -5.09 10.77 -14.30
N ILE A 3 -6.15 10.21 -13.70
CA ILE A 3 -6.06 9.29 -12.58
C ILE A 3 -6.62 7.94 -13.01
N ALA A 4 -5.85 6.88 -12.78
CA ALA A 4 -6.31 5.52 -12.99
C ALA A 4 -6.72 4.92 -11.63
N LEU A 5 -7.92 4.37 -11.56
CA LEU A 5 -8.39 3.66 -10.37
C LEU A 5 -8.17 2.17 -10.60
N ALA A 6 -7.29 1.58 -9.82
CA ALA A 6 -6.95 0.17 -9.97
C ALA A 6 -7.74 -0.65 -8.96
N GLN A 7 -8.59 -1.53 -9.46
CA GLN A 7 -9.33 -2.49 -8.62
C GLN A 7 -8.72 -3.85 -8.80
N ILE A 8 -8.10 -4.35 -7.75
CA ILE A 8 -7.54 -5.69 -7.72
C ILE A 8 -8.21 -6.48 -6.59
N ASN A 9 -7.97 -7.76 -6.55
CA ASN A 9 -8.56 -8.63 -5.53
C ASN A 9 -7.45 -9.21 -4.65
N PRO A 10 -6.96 -8.44 -3.66
CA PRO A 10 -5.87 -8.91 -2.82
C PRO A 10 -6.32 -10.06 -1.93
N ILE A 11 -5.36 -10.90 -1.57
CA ILE A 11 -5.58 -12.02 -0.65
C ILE A 11 -5.11 -11.60 0.74
N VAL A 12 -5.98 -11.75 1.74
CA VAL A 12 -5.66 -11.36 3.11
C VAL A 12 -4.39 -12.08 3.58
N GLY A 13 -3.41 -11.30 4.02
CA GLY A 13 -2.15 -11.82 4.56
C GLY A 13 -1.08 -12.16 3.56
N ASP A 14 -1.38 -12.16 2.26
CA ASP A 14 -0.41 -12.53 1.23
C ASP A 14 0.32 -11.29 0.70
N LEU A 15 1.28 -10.81 1.49
CA LEU A 15 1.98 -9.56 1.16
C LEU A 15 2.71 -9.62 -0.17
N SER A 16 3.47 -10.70 -0.42
CA SER A 16 4.23 -10.80 -1.66
C SER A 16 3.33 -11.00 -2.87
N GLY A 17 2.26 -11.78 -2.73
CA GLY A 17 1.29 -11.97 -3.80
C GLY A 17 0.53 -10.68 -4.11
N ASN A 18 0.13 -9.95 -3.07
CA ASN A 18 -0.58 -8.67 -3.26
C ASN A 18 0.34 -7.62 -3.89
N ALA A 19 1.61 -7.57 -3.49
CA ALA A 19 2.58 -6.67 -4.13
C ALA A 19 2.70 -6.97 -5.62
N ARG A 20 2.70 -8.25 -6.00
CA ARG A 20 2.75 -8.63 -7.41
C ARG A 20 1.50 -8.21 -8.16
N LEU A 21 0.32 -8.35 -7.54
CA LEU A 21 -0.92 -7.87 -8.14
C LEU A 21 -0.87 -6.36 -8.39
N ILE A 22 -0.32 -5.61 -7.43
CA ILE A 22 -0.14 -4.16 -7.58
C ILE A 22 0.81 -3.86 -8.73
N GLU A 23 1.96 -4.53 -8.79
CA GLU A 23 2.94 -4.34 -9.86
C GLU A 23 2.33 -4.59 -11.24
N ASP A 24 1.58 -5.68 -11.38
CA ASP A 24 0.95 -6.03 -12.64
C ASP A 24 -0.09 -4.98 -13.05
N ALA A 25 -0.88 -4.50 -12.09
CA ALA A 25 -1.89 -3.47 -12.35
C ALA A 25 -1.24 -2.15 -12.76
N VAL A 26 -0.12 -1.79 -12.13
CA VAL A 26 0.62 -0.57 -12.48
C VAL A 26 1.16 -0.65 -13.90
N LYS A 27 1.73 -1.78 -14.28
CA LYS A 27 2.24 -1.97 -15.65
C LYS A 27 1.13 -1.84 -16.68
N LEU A 28 -0.03 -2.41 -16.39
CA LEU A 28 -1.17 -2.34 -17.29
C LEU A 28 -1.68 -0.89 -17.39
N ALA A 29 -1.84 -0.21 -16.27
CA ALA A 29 -2.34 1.16 -16.24
C ALA A 29 -1.37 2.15 -16.88
N ALA A 30 -0.07 1.89 -16.77
CA ALA A 30 0.96 2.79 -17.30
C ALA A 30 0.86 2.98 -18.81
N ALA A 31 0.24 2.04 -19.53
CA ALA A 31 0.05 2.15 -20.98
C ALA A 31 -0.79 3.38 -21.36
N ASP A 32 -1.67 3.85 -20.46
CA ASP A 32 -2.51 5.03 -20.68
C ASP A 32 -1.87 6.32 -20.16
N SER A 33 -0.63 6.26 -19.70
CA SER A 33 0.14 7.40 -19.18
C SER A 33 -0.61 8.21 -18.12
N PRO A 34 -1.10 7.57 -17.05
CA PRO A 34 -1.76 8.32 -15.99
C PRO A 34 -0.74 9.12 -15.17
N ASP A 35 -1.22 10.17 -14.52
CA ASP A 35 -0.40 10.94 -13.57
C ASP A 35 -0.35 10.24 -12.21
N LEU A 36 -1.42 9.52 -11.86
CA LEU A 36 -1.54 8.84 -10.57
C LEU A 36 -2.35 7.57 -10.74
N ILE A 37 -1.92 6.50 -10.09
CA ILE A 37 -2.66 5.23 -10.02
C ILE A 37 -3.07 5.02 -8.57
N VAL A 38 -4.37 4.85 -8.32
CA VAL A 38 -4.92 4.74 -6.96
C VAL A 38 -5.42 3.33 -6.70
N PHE A 39 -4.97 2.76 -5.61
CA PHE A 39 -5.42 1.46 -5.12
C PHE A 39 -6.32 1.62 -3.88
N SER A 40 -6.98 0.54 -3.50
CA SER A 40 -7.93 0.55 -2.40
C SER A 40 -7.26 0.57 -1.03
N GLU A 41 -8.09 0.77 -0.01
CA GLU A 41 -7.69 0.72 1.39
C GLU A 41 -7.07 -0.64 1.73
N LEU A 42 -5.95 -0.61 2.48
CA LEU A 42 -5.25 -1.83 2.95
C LEU A 42 -4.92 -2.83 1.85
N VAL A 43 -4.65 -2.34 0.64
CA VAL A 43 -4.44 -3.21 -0.53
C VAL A 43 -3.27 -4.18 -0.35
N ILE A 44 -2.22 -3.76 0.36
CA ILE A 44 -1.03 -4.62 0.52
C ILE A 44 -1.30 -5.86 1.36
N CYS A 45 -2.17 -5.77 2.36
CA CYS A 45 -2.44 -6.91 3.24
C CYS A 45 -3.83 -7.54 3.02
N GLY A 46 -4.66 -6.93 2.19
CA GLY A 46 -6.04 -7.35 1.99
C GLY A 46 -6.96 -6.81 3.07
N TYR A 47 -8.23 -6.66 2.75
CA TYR A 47 -9.22 -6.09 3.66
C TYR A 47 -10.41 -7.04 3.79
N PRO A 48 -10.90 -7.30 5.00
CA PRO A 48 -10.37 -6.88 6.30
C PRO A 48 -9.22 -7.79 6.76
N PRO A 49 -8.16 -7.23 7.37
CA PRO A 49 -7.01 -8.05 7.80
C PRO A 49 -7.26 -8.85 9.08
N ARG A 50 -8.33 -8.58 9.79
CA ARG A 50 -8.75 -9.33 10.98
C ARG A 50 -7.63 -9.42 12.03
N ASP A 51 -7.35 -10.61 12.53
CA ASP A 51 -6.37 -10.83 13.60
C ASP A 51 -4.92 -10.64 13.18
N LEU A 52 -4.66 -10.50 11.88
CA LEU A 52 -3.29 -10.35 11.39
C LEU A 52 -2.61 -9.11 11.97
N LEU A 53 -3.37 -8.03 12.17
CA LEU A 53 -2.80 -6.77 12.65
C LEU A 53 -2.19 -6.88 14.04
N VAL A 54 -2.63 -7.85 14.85
CA VAL A 54 -2.11 -8.04 16.20
C VAL A 54 -1.01 -9.10 16.27
N ARG A 55 -0.65 -9.71 15.15
CA ARG A 55 0.46 -10.65 15.11
C ARG A 55 1.79 -9.91 15.16
N ASP A 56 2.71 -10.44 15.96
CA ASP A 56 4.04 -9.87 16.08
C ASP A 56 4.73 -9.81 14.70
N GLY A 57 5.21 -8.62 14.35
CA GLY A 57 5.95 -8.42 13.12
C GLY A 57 5.12 -8.26 11.85
N PHE A 58 3.80 -8.44 11.89
CA PHE A 58 3.01 -8.37 10.67
C PHE A 58 2.97 -6.94 10.10
N VAL A 59 2.70 -5.94 10.93
CA VAL A 59 2.62 -4.54 10.46
C VAL A 59 3.99 -4.08 9.98
N GLU A 60 5.07 -4.47 10.66
CA GLU A 60 6.42 -4.16 10.22
C GLU A 60 6.73 -4.82 8.87
N ALA A 61 6.21 -6.03 8.65
CA ALA A 61 6.35 -6.70 7.34
C ALA A 61 5.57 -5.94 6.26
N CYS A 62 4.41 -5.37 6.60
CA CYS A 62 3.67 -4.53 5.67
C CYS A 62 4.47 -3.28 5.29
N ASP A 63 5.07 -2.61 6.28
CA ASP A 63 5.92 -1.44 6.01
C ASP A 63 7.09 -1.82 5.10
N ALA A 64 7.74 -2.97 5.37
CA ALA A 64 8.86 -3.43 4.54
C ALA A 64 8.39 -3.76 3.12
N ALA A 65 7.20 -4.34 2.96
CA ALA A 65 6.64 -4.64 1.65
C ALA A 65 6.38 -3.36 0.85
N ILE A 66 5.90 -2.32 1.51
CA ILE A 66 5.68 -1.02 0.86
C ILE A 66 7.00 -0.40 0.41
N ASP A 67 8.05 -0.46 1.24
CA ASP A 67 9.37 0.03 0.85
C ASP A 67 9.91 -0.72 -0.37
N ALA A 68 9.80 -2.04 -0.37
CA ALA A 68 10.25 -2.85 -1.50
C ALA A 68 9.45 -2.54 -2.77
N LEU A 69 8.13 -2.36 -2.62
CA LEU A 69 7.26 -2.03 -3.73
C LEU A 69 7.64 -0.68 -4.35
N ALA A 70 7.95 0.32 -3.51
CA ALA A 70 8.38 1.63 -4.01
C ALA A 70 9.63 1.50 -4.88
N GLN A 71 10.58 0.66 -4.48
CA GLN A 71 11.79 0.44 -5.28
C GLN A 71 11.47 -0.27 -6.59
N THR A 72 10.62 -1.29 -6.54
CA THR A 72 10.21 -2.04 -7.72
C THR A 72 9.49 -1.15 -8.74
N LEU A 73 8.69 -0.20 -8.25
CA LEU A 73 7.90 0.69 -9.10
C LEU A 73 8.65 1.96 -9.52
N LYS A 74 9.94 2.05 -9.24
CA LYS A 74 10.75 3.19 -9.66
C LYS A 74 10.67 3.35 -11.18
N GLY A 75 10.42 4.58 -11.64
CA GLY A 75 10.26 4.87 -13.06
C GLY A 75 8.82 4.77 -13.55
N GLN A 76 7.91 4.26 -12.74
CA GLN A 76 6.49 4.18 -13.07
C GLN A 76 5.77 5.46 -12.63
N PRO A 77 4.53 5.69 -13.09
CA PRO A 77 3.71 6.79 -12.56
C PRO A 77 3.56 6.69 -11.04
N ALA A 78 3.22 7.80 -10.40
CA ALA A 78 2.97 7.82 -8.97
C ALA A 78 1.83 6.85 -8.61
N VAL A 79 1.97 6.16 -7.48
CA VAL A 79 1.01 5.14 -7.04
C VAL A 79 0.59 5.45 -5.60
N LEU A 80 -0.72 5.47 -5.35
CA LEU A 80 -1.27 5.64 -4.00
C LEU A 80 -1.76 4.28 -3.52
N VAL A 81 -1.21 3.82 -2.40
CA VAL A 81 -1.51 2.51 -1.83
C VAL A 81 -1.94 2.62 -0.37
N GLY A 82 -2.86 1.75 0.04
CA GLY A 82 -3.28 1.62 1.43
C GLY A 82 -2.53 0.51 2.14
N HIS A 83 -2.13 0.74 3.39
CA HIS A 83 -1.41 -0.24 4.19
C HIS A 83 -1.49 0.10 5.68
N PRO A 84 -1.38 -0.91 6.57
CA PRO A 84 -1.20 -0.61 7.97
C PRO A 84 0.25 -0.16 8.21
N THR A 85 0.45 0.67 9.21
CA THR A 85 1.79 1.13 9.55
C THR A 85 1.93 1.41 11.03
N THR A 86 3.17 1.33 11.54
CA THR A 86 3.53 1.85 12.86
C THR A 86 4.36 3.13 12.73
N ARG A 87 4.66 3.56 11.52
CA ARG A 87 5.49 4.75 11.26
C ARG A 87 4.71 6.02 11.56
N ASP A 88 5.36 6.95 12.25
CA ASP A 88 4.78 8.26 12.61
C ASP A 88 3.48 8.13 13.41
N VAL A 89 3.33 7.02 14.13
CA VAL A 89 2.18 6.76 14.99
C VAL A 89 2.67 6.73 16.44
N PRO A 90 2.03 7.51 17.35
CA PRO A 90 2.48 7.58 18.74
C PRO A 90 2.25 6.26 19.48
N ASP A 91 3.09 6.03 20.52
CA ASP A 91 2.92 4.94 21.49
C ASP A 91 2.92 3.53 20.90
N GLY A 92 3.63 3.32 19.79
CA GLY A 92 3.74 2.00 19.19
C GLY A 92 2.43 1.46 18.65
N ARG A 93 1.43 2.30 18.49
CA ARG A 93 0.16 1.91 17.88
C ARG A 93 0.34 1.65 16.39
N MET A 94 -0.66 1.06 15.81
CA MET A 94 -0.74 0.93 14.37
C MET A 94 -1.83 1.86 13.83
N ALA A 95 -1.69 2.26 12.58
CA ALA A 95 -2.67 3.07 11.89
C ALA A 95 -2.95 2.49 10.52
N ASN A 96 -4.14 2.79 10.01
CA ASN A 96 -4.48 2.58 8.62
C ASN A 96 -3.94 3.77 7.84
N ALA A 97 -3.11 3.52 6.84
CA ALA A 97 -2.36 4.58 6.16
C ALA A 97 -2.56 4.55 4.66
N ALA A 98 -2.30 5.70 4.05
CA ALA A 98 -2.18 5.82 2.61
C ALA A 98 -0.83 6.49 2.30
N SER A 99 -0.06 5.88 1.41
CA SER A 99 1.25 6.39 1.02
C SER A 99 1.34 6.55 -0.48
N LEU A 100 2.04 7.61 -0.90
CA LEU A 100 2.36 7.84 -2.29
C LEU A 100 3.74 7.25 -2.58
N LEU A 101 3.80 6.38 -3.58
CA LEU A 101 5.05 5.77 -4.03
C LEU A 101 5.46 6.43 -5.33
N PHE A 102 6.62 7.08 -5.33
CA PHE A 102 7.13 7.72 -6.53
C PHE A 102 8.65 7.81 -6.47
N ASP A 103 9.29 7.53 -7.58
CA ASP A 103 10.75 7.63 -7.73
C ASP A 103 11.52 6.84 -6.66
N GLY A 104 10.99 5.67 -6.31
CA GLY A 104 11.60 4.80 -5.30
C GLY A 104 11.37 5.24 -3.86
N LYS A 105 10.57 6.27 -3.63
CA LYS A 105 10.35 6.85 -2.30
C LYS A 105 8.93 6.59 -1.83
N VAL A 106 8.78 6.52 -0.51
CA VAL A 106 7.48 6.38 0.15
C VAL A 106 7.17 7.69 0.87
N CYS A 107 6.05 8.31 0.50
CA CYS A 107 5.56 9.50 1.18
C CYS A 107 4.25 9.15 1.89
N LEU A 108 4.30 9.14 3.22
CA LEU A 108 3.12 8.84 4.04
C LEU A 108 2.22 10.08 4.02
N LEU A 109 1.04 9.97 3.41
CA LEU A 109 0.14 11.11 3.24
C LEU A 109 -0.93 11.20 4.32
N TYR A 110 -1.37 10.06 4.83
CA TYR A 110 -2.53 10.02 5.71
C TYR A 110 -2.46 8.80 6.61
N THR A 111 -2.85 9.01 7.88
CA THR A 111 -3.05 7.91 8.82
C THR A 111 -4.35 8.11 9.58
N SER A 112 -5.03 7.02 9.92
CA SER A 112 -6.14 7.04 10.85
C SER A 112 -5.89 5.98 11.91
N ASP A 113 -6.45 6.20 13.12
CA ASP A 113 -6.30 5.22 14.19
C ASP A 113 -7.00 3.93 13.78
N ALA A 114 -6.26 2.80 13.81
CA ALA A 114 -6.82 1.51 13.44
C ALA A 114 -7.99 1.11 14.33
N ALA A 115 -8.06 1.62 15.56
CA ALA A 115 -9.17 1.36 16.47
C ALA A 115 -10.48 1.99 16.00
N ASP A 116 -10.42 2.98 15.13
CA ASP A 116 -11.59 3.65 14.58
C ASP A 116 -12.20 2.90 13.40
N GLU A 117 -11.52 1.89 12.93
CA GLU A 117 -11.99 1.07 11.82
C GLU A 117 -12.86 -0.12 12.35
#